data_f0c1837570d958082782a00a5490dbd2
#
_entry.id   f0c1837570d958082782a00a5490dbd2
#
_cell.length_a   1.000
_cell.length_b   1.000
_cell.length_c   1.000
_cell.angle_alpha   90.00
_cell.angle_beta   90.00
_cell.angle_gamma   90.00
#
_symmetry.space_group_name_H-M   'P 1'
#
loop_
_entity.id
_entity.type
_entity.pdbx_description
1 polymer ?
#
loop_
_entity_poly.entity_id
_entity_poly.type
_entity_poly.pdbx_seq_one_letter_code
_entity_poly.pdbx_strand_id
1 'polypeptide(L)'
;MWPEGKQIRIMAADELRETKNRIDYTVMIVRDFADVHSMSPRQAHSYLRRHKAMDYMEQFYDVEHTLSPSDTINTLGIISRRNGGEIA
;
A
#
# COMPACT_ATOMS: atom_id res chain seq x y z
N MET A 1 -26.88 26.53 5.02
CA MET A 1 -27.43 25.46 4.20
C MET A 1 -26.43 25.02 3.15
N TRP A 2 -26.33 23.75 2.93
CA TRP A 2 -25.40 23.21 1.95
C TRP A 2 -26.03 23.27 0.57
N PRO A 3 -25.34 23.86 -0.43
CA PRO A 3 -25.77 23.71 -1.80
C PRO A 3 -25.69 22.23 -2.20
N GLU A 4 -26.59 21.83 -3.05
CA GLU A 4 -26.50 20.49 -3.58
C GLU A 4 -25.20 20.29 -4.32
N GLY A 5 -24.61 19.14 -4.26
CA GLY A 5 -23.33 18.88 -4.86
C GLY A 5 -22.14 19.45 -4.08
N LYS A 6 -22.40 20.25 -3.07
CA LYS A 6 -21.36 20.75 -2.16
C LYS A 6 -21.49 20.12 -0.79
N GLN A 7 -22.43 19.26 -0.62
CA GLN A 7 -22.63 18.55 0.60
C GLN A 7 -21.41 17.74 0.96
N ILE A 8 -20.99 17.84 2.22
CA ILE A 8 -19.92 16.98 2.71
C ILE A 8 -20.46 15.57 2.76
N ARG A 9 -19.81 14.70 2.02
CA ARG A 9 -20.22 13.30 2.02
C ARG A 9 -19.71 12.63 3.29
N ILE A 10 -20.63 12.04 4.00
CA ILE A 10 -20.29 11.21 5.16
C ILE A 10 -20.18 9.79 4.64
N MET A 11 -19.01 9.20 4.82
CA MET A 11 -18.79 7.82 4.40
C MET A 11 -19.67 6.89 5.22
N ALA A 12 -20.25 5.91 4.55
CA ALA A 12 -20.97 4.84 5.23
C ALA A 12 -19.99 4.03 6.09
N ALA A 13 -20.51 3.36 7.10
CA ALA A 13 -19.69 2.54 8.00
C ALA A 13 -18.86 1.52 7.23
N ASP A 14 -19.41 0.94 6.16
CA ASP A 14 -18.70 -0.04 5.34
C ASP A 14 -17.53 0.59 4.60
N GLU A 15 -17.71 1.80 4.08
CA GLU A 15 -16.64 2.53 3.39
C GLU A 15 -15.52 2.90 4.35
N LEU A 16 -15.86 3.34 5.55
CA LEU A 16 -14.86 3.66 6.58
C LEU A 16 -14.06 2.43 6.97
N ARG A 17 -14.74 1.30 7.13
CA ARG A 17 -14.09 0.05 7.49
C ARG A 17 -13.14 -0.40 6.39
N GLU A 18 -13.55 -0.31 5.14
CA GLU A 18 -12.72 -0.68 4.01
C GLU A 18 -11.48 0.22 3.91
N THR A 19 -11.67 1.52 4.07
CA THR A 19 -10.56 2.48 4.05
C THR A 19 -9.56 2.17 5.16
N LYS A 20 -10.06 1.90 6.37
CA LYS A 20 -9.20 1.53 7.49
C LYS A 20 -8.44 0.24 7.20
N ASN A 21 -9.12 -0.75 6.64
CA ASN A 21 -8.49 -2.03 6.30
C ASN A 21 -7.37 -1.85 5.29
N ARG A 22 -7.57 -1.01 4.29
CA ARG A 22 -6.52 -0.72 3.29
C ARG A 22 -5.31 -0.04 3.92
N ILE A 23 -5.55 0.92 4.80
CA ILE A 23 -4.47 1.62 5.50
C ILE A 23 -3.70 0.65 6.40
N ASP A 24 -4.41 -0.14 7.18
CA ASP A 24 -3.79 -1.11 8.09
C ASP A 24 -2.95 -2.11 7.32
N TYR A 25 -3.48 -2.61 6.21
CA TYR A 25 -2.76 -3.55 5.36
C TYR A 25 -1.49 -2.92 4.79
N THR A 26 -1.61 -1.69 4.28
CA THR A 26 -0.46 -0.98 3.69
C THR A 26 0.64 -0.77 4.73
N VAL A 27 0.28 -0.35 5.94
CA VAL A 27 1.24 -0.16 7.02
C VAL A 27 1.94 -1.47 7.35
N MET A 28 1.19 -2.56 7.44
CA MET A 28 1.75 -3.88 7.74
C MET A 28 2.75 -4.30 6.66
N ILE A 29 2.36 -4.18 5.40
CA ILE A 29 3.21 -4.62 4.28
C ILE A 29 4.49 -3.76 4.20
N VAL A 30 4.37 -2.45 4.37
CA VAL A 30 5.55 -1.58 4.34
C VAL A 30 6.52 -1.95 5.46
N ARG A 31 6.01 -2.23 6.65
CA ARG A 31 6.85 -2.64 7.79
C ARG A 31 7.53 -3.97 7.53
N ASP A 32 6.78 -4.94 7.01
CA ASP A 32 7.34 -6.26 6.73
C ASP A 32 8.38 -6.18 5.61
N PHE A 33 8.12 -5.38 4.59
CA PHE A 33 9.09 -5.14 3.53
C PHE A 33 10.36 -4.50 4.10
N ALA A 34 10.21 -3.53 4.97
CA ALA A 34 11.33 -2.87 5.63
C ALA A 34 12.18 -3.86 6.41
N ASP A 35 11.52 -4.74 7.18
CA ASP A 35 12.23 -5.75 7.98
C ASP A 35 13.01 -6.71 7.09
N VAL A 36 12.40 -7.19 6.01
CA VAL A 36 13.04 -8.14 5.10
C VAL A 36 14.28 -7.52 4.44
N HIS A 37 14.23 -6.24 4.13
CA HIS A 37 15.30 -5.56 3.41
C HIS A 37 16.17 -4.67 4.28
N SER A 38 16.08 -4.79 5.59
CA SER A 38 16.88 -4.03 6.54
C SER A 38 16.77 -2.52 6.32
N MET A 39 15.55 -2.06 6.09
CA MET A 39 15.22 -0.66 5.93
C MET A 39 14.38 -0.17 7.11
N SER A 40 14.38 1.14 7.36
CA SER A 40 13.37 1.72 8.23
C SER A 40 12.03 1.75 7.48
N PRO A 41 10.89 1.81 8.19
CA PRO A 41 9.59 1.94 7.50
C PRO A 41 9.53 3.14 6.57
N ARG A 42 10.14 4.26 6.95
CA ARG A 42 10.18 5.45 6.10
C ARG A 42 10.98 5.20 4.82
N GLN A 43 12.13 4.55 4.93
CA GLN A 43 12.95 4.20 3.77
C GLN A 43 12.20 3.25 2.84
N ALA A 44 11.55 2.25 3.42
CA ALA A 44 10.78 1.28 2.65
C ALA A 44 9.64 1.96 1.89
N HIS A 45 8.88 2.83 2.56
CA HIS A 45 7.79 3.55 1.93
C HIS A 45 8.29 4.41 0.76
N SER A 46 9.36 5.16 0.97
CA SER A 46 9.94 6.00 -0.08
C SER A 46 10.44 5.18 -1.25
N TYR A 47 11.08 4.06 -0.96
CA TYR A 47 11.59 3.15 -1.98
C TYR A 47 10.45 2.56 -2.81
N LEU A 48 9.42 2.04 -2.16
CA LEU A 48 8.29 1.43 -2.85
C LEU A 48 7.53 2.45 -3.70
N ARG A 49 7.38 3.67 -3.19
CA ARG A 49 6.69 4.72 -3.95
C ARG A 49 7.50 5.17 -5.15
N ARG A 50 8.80 5.36 -4.98
CA ARG A 50 9.68 5.81 -6.06
C ARG A 50 9.73 4.79 -7.21
N HIS A 51 9.67 3.52 -6.89
CA HIS A 51 9.82 2.45 -7.88
C HIS A 51 8.51 1.77 -8.24
N LYS A 52 7.39 2.49 -8.10
CA LYS A 52 6.07 2.11 -8.60
C LYS A 52 5.41 0.94 -7.86
N ALA A 53 6.04 0.39 -6.86
CA ALA A 53 5.48 -0.75 -6.14
C ALA A 53 4.29 -0.35 -5.28
N MET A 54 4.31 0.86 -4.69
CA MET A 54 3.19 1.35 -3.91
C MET A 54 1.95 1.53 -4.78
N ASP A 55 2.13 2.09 -5.99
CA ASP A 55 1.04 2.27 -6.94
C ASP A 55 0.41 0.92 -7.31
N TYR A 56 1.26 -0.08 -7.54
CA TYR A 56 0.79 -1.44 -7.82
C TYR A 56 -0.05 -1.98 -6.67
N MET A 57 0.44 -1.84 -5.43
CA MET A 57 -0.25 -2.36 -4.28
C MET A 57 -1.60 -1.68 -4.07
N GLU A 58 -1.68 -0.37 -4.31
CA GLU A 58 -2.93 0.37 -4.20
C GLU A 58 -3.92 -0.07 -5.27
N GLN A 59 -3.43 -0.27 -6.49
CA GLN A 59 -4.27 -0.67 -7.62
C GLN A 59 -4.80 -2.10 -7.47
N PHE A 60 -3.97 -3.01 -6.96
CA PHE A 60 -4.30 -4.43 -6.88
C PHE A 60 -4.55 -4.91 -5.45
N TYR A 61 -4.95 -4.01 -4.57
CA TYR A 61 -5.23 -4.35 -3.18
C TYR A 61 -6.21 -5.52 -3.06
N ASP A 62 -7.26 -5.54 -3.87
CA ASP A 62 -8.30 -6.56 -3.79
C ASP A 62 -7.75 -7.96 -4.01
N VAL A 63 -6.72 -8.10 -4.82
CA VAL A 63 -6.05 -9.36 -5.04
C VAL A 63 -4.96 -9.60 -4.01
N GLU A 64 -4.08 -8.61 -3.82
CA GLU A 64 -2.88 -8.78 -3.00
C GLU A 64 -3.19 -9.08 -1.54
N HIS A 65 -4.23 -8.45 -0.98
CA HIS A 65 -4.54 -8.67 0.43
C HIS A 65 -5.07 -10.09 0.71
N THR A 66 -5.41 -10.85 -0.32
CA THR A 66 -5.83 -12.26 -0.16
C THR A 66 -4.64 -13.22 -0.21
N LEU A 67 -3.48 -12.74 -0.62
CA LEU A 67 -2.26 -13.53 -0.68
C LEU A 67 -1.52 -13.47 0.65
N SER A 68 -0.55 -14.34 0.84
CA SER A 68 0.28 -14.24 2.04
C SER A 68 1.12 -12.98 1.98
N PRO A 69 1.43 -12.35 3.13
CA PRO A 69 2.32 -11.19 3.14
C PRO A 69 3.67 -11.45 2.48
N SER A 70 4.22 -12.65 2.63
CA SER A 70 5.48 -13.02 1.97
C SER A 70 5.38 -12.94 0.46
N ASP A 71 4.28 -13.40 -0.11
CA ASP A 71 4.07 -13.36 -1.55
C ASP A 71 3.97 -11.92 -2.04
N THR A 72 3.23 -11.09 -1.31
CA THR A 72 3.09 -9.67 -1.65
C THR A 72 4.43 -8.96 -1.59
N ILE A 73 5.20 -9.17 -0.52
CA ILE A 73 6.52 -8.56 -0.35
C ILE A 73 7.45 -8.95 -1.48
N ASN A 74 7.44 -10.21 -1.87
CA ASN A 74 8.23 -10.69 -2.99
C ASN A 74 7.84 -10.00 -4.30
N THR A 75 6.54 -9.89 -4.55
CA THR A 75 6.01 -9.21 -5.73
C THR A 75 6.44 -7.75 -5.77
N LEU A 76 6.33 -7.06 -4.64
CA LEU A 76 6.73 -5.65 -4.55
C LEU A 76 8.22 -5.49 -4.82
N GLY A 77 9.04 -6.41 -4.37
CA GLY A 77 10.47 -6.41 -4.66
C GLY A 77 10.75 -6.55 -6.16
N ILE A 78 10.04 -7.45 -6.82
CA ILE A 78 10.17 -7.66 -8.26
C ILE A 78 9.79 -6.39 -9.03
N ILE A 79 8.65 -5.80 -8.69
CA ILE A 79 8.16 -4.59 -9.35
C ILE A 79 9.13 -3.44 -9.15
N SER A 80 9.64 -3.27 -7.94
CA SER A 80 10.60 -2.22 -7.63
C SER A 80 11.87 -2.35 -8.46
N ARG A 81 12.42 -3.56 -8.58
CA ARG A 81 13.61 -3.79 -9.37
C ARG A 81 13.38 -3.53 -10.84
N ARG A 82 12.21 -3.89 -11.36
CA ARG A 82 11.84 -3.62 -12.75
C ARG A 82 11.72 -2.13 -13.06
N ASN A 83 11.49 -1.33 -12.03
CA ASN A 83 11.36 0.12 -12.16
C ASN A 83 12.57 0.87 -11.62
N GLY A 84 13.73 0.26 -11.72
CA GLY A 84 15.00 0.91 -11.43
C GLY A 84 15.44 0.85 -9.98
N GLY A 85 14.72 0.14 -9.12
CA GLY A 85 15.12 -0.05 -7.74
C GLY A 85 16.18 -1.12 -7.60
N GLU A 86 17.13 -0.88 -6.70
CA GLU A 86 18.13 -1.88 -6.33
C GLU A 86 17.97 -2.17 -4.85
N ILE A 87 17.94 -3.45 -4.53
CA ILE A 87 17.87 -3.91 -3.15
C ILE A 87 19.10 -4.79 -2.92
N ALA A 88 19.87 -4.41 -1.93
CA ALA A 88 21.08 -5.16 -1.57
C ALA A 88 20.73 -6.54 -1.05
#